data_2755d63e4431d66d7eb44e9ea3831e09
#
_entry.id   2755d63e4431d66d7eb44e9ea3831e09
#
_cell.length_a   1.000
_cell.length_b   1.000
_cell.length_c   1.000
_cell.angle_alpha   90.00
_cell.angle_beta   90.00
_cell.angle_gamma   90.00
#
_symmetry.space_group_name_H-M   'P 1'
#
loop_
_entity.id
_entity.type
_entity.pdbx_description
1 polymer ?
#
loop_
_entity_poly.entity_id
_entity_poly.type
_entity_poly.pdbx_seq_one_letter_code
_entity_poly.pdbx_strand_id
1 'polypeptide(L)'
;MPEAQRVADAQTSAMLTTEWDAALYFKFGAERAQPAHDLLARVDFTPKRIVDLGCGPGASTRMLMERFPQAEIVAVSNSEPMLAEARRSLPGMTFDQTDISEWRPRQPPDLIFANSSLQWLRKHEVLFPRLMNDLAEGGALAVQMADNLHEPSHSLMRMIAADGPWTSRLAPIAETRAVIGTHIDYYNWLKPLSDRLDIWETTYVHPLNGVDEVVDWFRSGALRPFLEPLGPHERAEFLERYQRDLADAYDADPDGSLLFLYPRLFIYARKGKAKA
;
A
#
# COMPACT_ATOMS: atom_id res chain seq x y z
N MET A 1 -17.62 -6.40 19.04
CA MET A 1 -16.29 -6.80 18.54
C MET A 1 -15.44 -7.25 19.73
N PRO A 2 -14.75 -8.40 19.70
CA PRO A 2 -13.85 -8.84 20.78
C PRO A 2 -12.75 -7.80 20.99
N GLU A 3 -12.37 -7.60 22.24
CA GLU A 3 -11.35 -6.63 22.66
C GLU A 3 -10.00 -6.85 21.97
N ALA A 4 -9.62 -8.12 21.77
CA ALA A 4 -8.42 -8.50 21.01
C ALA A 4 -8.44 -8.00 19.56
N GLN A 5 -9.60 -7.92 18.92
CA GLN A 5 -9.74 -7.42 17.57
C GLN A 5 -9.58 -5.90 17.50
N ARG A 6 -10.09 -5.17 18.51
CA ARG A 6 -9.89 -3.70 18.61
C ARG A 6 -8.43 -3.34 18.87
N VAL A 7 -7.74 -4.15 19.68
CA VAL A 7 -6.31 -3.96 19.95
C VAL A 7 -5.48 -4.24 18.70
N ALA A 8 -5.78 -5.28 17.93
CA ALA A 8 -5.10 -5.58 16.67
C ALA A 8 -5.37 -4.50 15.60
N ASP A 9 -6.61 -4.02 15.51
CA ASP A 9 -7.00 -2.95 14.57
C ASP A 9 -6.35 -1.60 14.95
N ALA A 10 -6.25 -1.29 16.26
CA ALA A 10 -5.56 -0.10 16.78
C ALA A 10 -4.04 -0.16 16.60
N GLN A 11 -3.42 -1.34 16.77
CA GLN A 11 -1.99 -1.53 16.53
C GLN A 11 -1.63 -1.38 15.05
N THR A 12 -2.48 -1.86 14.13
CA THR A 12 -2.28 -1.65 12.69
C THR A 12 -2.29 -0.17 12.34
N SER A 13 -3.19 0.61 12.93
CA SER A 13 -3.26 2.07 12.75
C SER A 13 -2.06 2.81 13.35
N ALA A 14 -1.59 2.38 14.54
CA ALA A 14 -0.44 2.98 15.22
C ALA A 14 0.90 2.73 14.50
N MET A 15 1.02 1.65 13.73
CA MET A 15 2.23 1.29 12.98
C MET A 15 2.61 2.30 11.89
N LEU A 16 1.67 3.10 11.41
CA LEU A 16 1.90 4.11 10.38
C LEU A 16 2.28 5.50 10.94
N THR A 17 2.37 5.66 12.26
CA THR A 17 2.56 6.96 12.92
C THR A 17 3.99 7.28 13.36
N THR A 18 4.94 6.37 13.20
CA THR A 18 6.33 6.55 13.63
C THR A 18 7.20 7.27 12.59
N GLU A 19 8.40 7.71 12.97
CA GLU A 19 9.27 8.53 12.11
C GLU A 19 9.51 7.89 10.74
N TRP A 20 9.06 8.58 9.72
CA TRP A 20 9.18 8.19 8.32
C TRP A 20 10.37 8.90 7.67
N ASP A 21 11.25 8.12 7.04
CA ASP A 21 12.41 8.65 6.33
C ASP A 21 12.05 8.97 4.88
N ALA A 22 11.85 10.25 4.59
CA ALA A 22 11.50 10.75 3.27
C ALA A 22 12.60 10.49 2.23
N ALA A 23 13.86 10.70 2.57
CA ALA A 23 14.97 10.54 1.64
C ALA A 23 15.08 9.07 1.17
N LEU A 24 15.01 8.15 2.12
CA LEU A 24 15.02 6.72 1.84
C LEU A 24 13.79 6.28 1.04
N TYR A 25 12.62 6.85 1.33
CA TYR A 25 11.40 6.56 0.57
C TYR A 25 11.52 7.00 -0.89
N PHE A 26 12.04 8.20 -1.12
CA PHE A 26 12.19 8.77 -2.48
C PHE A 26 13.39 8.22 -3.26
N LYS A 27 14.33 7.49 -2.62
CA LYS A 27 15.41 6.77 -3.32
C LYS A 27 14.87 5.87 -4.44
N PHE A 28 13.72 5.25 -4.23
CA PHE A 28 13.02 4.38 -5.19
C PHE A 28 11.71 5.01 -5.69
N GLY A 29 11.72 6.32 -5.87
CA GLY A 29 10.50 7.09 -6.20
C GLY A 29 9.93 6.74 -7.57
N ALA A 30 10.77 6.52 -8.58
CA ALA A 30 10.36 6.17 -9.94
C ALA A 30 9.71 4.77 -9.97
N GLU A 31 10.35 3.78 -9.34
CA GLU A 31 9.87 2.39 -9.26
C GLU A 31 8.55 2.31 -8.49
N ARG A 32 8.40 3.11 -7.45
CA ARG A 32 7.15 3.18 -6.66
C ARG A 32 6.02 3.90 -7.40
N ALA A 33 6.36 4.83 -8.30
CA ALA A 33 5.37 5.57 -9.09
C ALA A 33 4.83 4.77 -10.28
N GLN A 34 5.64 3.87 -10.88
CA GLN A 34 5.27 3.13 -12.08
C GLN A 34 3.92 2.40 -11.96
N PRO A 35 3.63 1.63 -10.88
CA PRO A 35 2.33 0.96 -10.74
C PRO A 35 1.15 1.93 -10.67
N ALA A 36 1.35 3.12 -10.11
CA ALA A 36 0.30 4.14 -10.06
C ALA A 36 0.02 4.71 -11.47
N HIS A 37 1.04 4.90 -12.30
CA HIS A 37 0.87 5.29 -13.70
C HIS A 37 0.11 4.21 -14.50
N ASP A 38 0.47 2.94 -14.32
CA ASP A 38 -0.17 1.82 -15.02
C ASP A 38 -1.65 1.67 -14.62
N LEU A 39 -1.94 1.87 -13.32
CA LEU A 39 -3.32 1.90 -12.83
C LEU A 39 -4.10 3.10 -13.40
N LEU A 40 -3.50 4.30 -13.39
CA LEU A 40 -4.12 5.53 -13.88
C LEU A 40 -4.42 5.47 -15.37
N ALA A 41 -3.60 4.77 -16.16
CA ALA A 41 -3.81 4.54 -17.59
C ALA A 41 -5.10 3.76 -17.89
N ARG A 42 -5.64 3.00 -16.92
CA ARG A 42 -6.92 2.28 -17.07
C ARG A 42 -8.15 3.19 -16.88
N VAL A 43 -7.97 4.39 -16.31
CA VAL A 43 -9.07 5.35 -16.13
C VAL A 43 -9.38 6.00 -17.48
N ASP A 44 -10.47 5.57 -18.09
CA ASP A 44 -10.89 5.88 -19.46
C ASP A 44 -11.97 6.98 -19.55
N PHE A 45 -12.18 7.72 -18.48
CA PHE A 45 -13.15 8.83 -18.40
C PHE A 45 -12.56 10.01 -17.63
N THR A 46 -13.26 11.14 -17.62
CA THR A 46 -12.84 12.35 -16.89
C THR A 46 -13.68 12.50 -15.62
N PRO A 47 -13.15 12.10 -14.45
CA PRO A 47 -13.83 12.28 -13.16
C PRO A 47 -13.85 13.77 -12.76
N LYS A 48 -14.93 14.19 -12.10
CA LYS A 48 -15.05 15.54 -11.50
C LYS A 48 -14.64 15.55 -10.04
N ARG A 49 -14.91 14.47 -9.32
CA ARG A 49 -14.54 14.27 -7.92
C ARG A 49 -13.70 13.00 -7.78
N ILE A 50 -12.52 13.16 -7.21
CA ILE A 50 -11.56 12.09 -7.02
C ILE A 50 -11.21 11.99 -5.55
N VAL A 51 -11.07 10.77 -5.05
CA VAL A 51 -10.46 10.49 -3.75
C VAL A 51 -9.20 9.68 -3.98
N ASP A 52 -8.07 10.19 -3.49
CA ASP A 52 -6.80 9.45 -3.41
C ASP A 52 -6.72 8.80 -2.03
N LEU A 53 -7.07 7.52 -1.97
CA LEU A 53 -7.28 6.80 -0.72
C LEU A 53 -5.99 6.10 -0.26
N GLY A 54 -5.29 6.73 0.67
CA GLY A 54 -3.96 6.34 1.12
C GLY A 54 -2.85 7.06 0.35
N CYS A 55 -3.01 8.37 0.18
CA CYS A 55 -2.15 9.24 -0.64
C CYS A 55 -0.68 9.28 -0.20
N GLY A 56 -0.36 8.88 1.05
CA GLY A 56 0.99 8.96 1.59
C GLY A 56 1.58 10.37 1.48
N PRO A 57 2.82 10.52 0.96
CA PRO A 57 3.47 11.82 0.80
C PRO A 57 3.01 12.59 -0.45
N GLY A 58 1.92 12.16 -1.13
CA GLY A 58 1.25 12.91 -2.19
C GLY A 58 1.69 12.58 -3.62
N ALA A 59 2.47 11.53 -3.84
CA ALA A 59 2.94 11.19 -5.20
C ALA A 59 1.78 10.83 -6.14
N SER A 60 0.85 9.96 -5.74
CA SER A 60 -0.36 9.62 -6.49
C SER A 60 -1.29 10.82 -6.66
N THR A 61 -1.43 11.65 -5.62
CA THR A 61 -2.23 12.88 -5.67
C THR A 61 -1.73 13.82 -6.77
N ARG A 62 -0.41 14.04 -6.87
CA ARG A 62 0.21 14.84 -7.94
C ARG A 62 -0.13 14.32 -9.32
N MET A 63 -0.01 13.00 -9.54
CA MET A 63 -0.34 12.36 -10.81
C MET A 63 -1.81 12.55 -11.19
N LEU A 64 -2.72 12.44 -10.21
CA LEU A 64 -4.14 12.69 -10.40
C LEU A 64 -4.43 14.15 -10.77
N MET A 65 -3.77 15.11 -10.11
CA MET A 65 -3.87 16.55 -10.43
C MET A 65 -3.39 16.85 -11.86
N GLU A 66 -2.27 16.28 -12.26
CA GLU A 66 -1.71 16.48 -13.61
C GLU A 66 -2.62 15.87 -14.68
N ARG A 67 -3.18 14.70 -14.43
CA ARG A 67 -4.05 13.99 -15.36
C ARG A 67 -5.46 14.60 -15.44
N PHE A 68 -5.98 15.14 -14.32
CA PHE A 68 -7.33 15.67 -14.20
C PHE A 68 -7.34 17.05 -13.52
N PRO A 69 -6.79 18.09 -14.21
CA PRO A 69 -6.57 19.41 -13.61
C PRO A 69 -7.85 20.16 -13.23
N GLN A 70 -9.02 19.70 -13.68
CA GLN A 70 -10.31 20.29 -13.37
C GLN A 70 -11.09 19.51 -12.29
N ALA A 71 -10.53 18.39 -11.80
CA ALA A 71 -11.19 17.59 -10.79
C ALA A 71 -10.99 18.17 -9.38
N GLU A 72 -12.03 18.07 -8.56
CA GLU A 72 -11.91 18.22 -7.13
C GLU A 72 -11.27 16.95 -6.55
N ILE A 73 -10.13 17.08 -5.91
CA ILE A 73 -9.39 15.93 -5.35
C ILE A 73 -9.32 16.07 -3.85
N VAL A 74 -9.69 14.99 -3.13
CA VAL A 74 -9.47 14.83 -1.69
C VAL A 74 -8.46 13.70 -1.49
N ALA A 75 -7.37 13.99 -0.79
CA ALA A 75 -6.31 13.04 -0.50
C ALA A 75 -6.39 12.58 0.96
N VAL A 76 -6.47 11.26 1.18
CA VAL A 76 -6.72 10.66 2.50
C VAL A 76 -5.51 9.88 2.96
N SER A 77 -5.07 10.08 4.19
CA SER A 77 -4.04 9.28 4.85
C SER A 77 -4.19 9.40 6.38
N ASN A 78 -3.84 8.37 7.13
CA ASN A 78 -3.78 8.45 8.59
C ASN A 78 -2.40 8.85 9.12
N SER A 79 -1.36 8.91 8.26
CA SER A 79 0.02 9.23 8.64
C SER A 79 0.29 10.73 8.61
N GLU A 80 0.30 11.39 9.77
CA GLU A 80 0.61 12.82 9.84
C GLU A 80 2.00 13.19 9.29
N PRO A 81 3.09 12.43 9.53
CA PRO A 81 4.39 12.74 8.91
C PRO A 81 4.34 12.75 7.38
N MET A 82 3.62 11.79 6.75
CA MET A 82 3.44 11.76 5.30
C MET A 82 2.55 12.91 4.81
N LEU A 83 1.48 13.23 5.54
CA LEU A 83 0.61 14.37 5.20
C LEU A 83 1.33 15.72 5.33
N ALA A 84 2.23 15.88 6.29
CA ALA A 84 3.05 17.09 6.41
C ALA A 84 3.93 17.28 5.16
N GLU A 85 4.53 16.20 4.65
CA GLU A 85 5.28 16.21 3.39
C GLU A 85 4.38 16.51 2.19
N ALA A 86 3.21 15.86 2.12
CA ALA A 86 2.25 16.08 1.05
C ALA A 86 1.76 17.54 1.01
N ARG A 87 1.41 18.13 2.15
CA ARG A 87 1.00 19.57 2.25
C ARG A 87 2.11 20.51 1.81
N ARG A 88 3.38 20.18 2.11
CA ARG A 88 4.54 20.97 1.68
C ARG A 88 4.73 20.92 0.17
N SER A 89 4.57 19.73 -0.43
CA SER A 89 4.82 19.48 -1.85
C SER A 89 3.63 19.85 -2.76
N LEU A 90 2.41 19.91 -2.21
CA LEU A 90 1.16 20.19 -2.92
C LEU A 90 0.34 21.27 -2.19
N PRO A 91 0.83 22.53 -2.16
CA PRO A 91 0.12 23.61 -1.47
C PRO A 91 -1.25 23.85 -2.09
N GLY A 92 -2.26 24.07 -1.24
CA GLY A 92 -3.65 24.31 -1.67
C GLY A 92 -4.50 23.06 -1.88
N MET A 93 -3.91 21.86 -1.78
CA MET A 93 -4.67 20.60 -1.82
C MET A 93 -5.43 20.32 -0.53
N THR A 94 -6.58 19.66 -0.67
CA THR A 94 -7.37 19.17 0.47
C THR A 94 -6.86 17.82 0.94
N PHE A 95 -6.40 17.76 2.18
CA PHE A 95 -5.96 16.53 2.84
C PHE A 95 -6.87 16.20 4.02
N ASP A 96 -7.32 14.96 4.07
CA ASP A 96 -8.13 14.39 5.16
C ASP A 96 -7.28 13.39 5.96
N GLN A 97 -7.05 13.72 7.25
CA GLN A 97 -6.32 12.83 8.15
C GLN A 97 -7.30 11.84 8.78
N THR A 98 -7.53 10.74 8.08
CA THR A 98 -8.50 9.72 8.49
C THR A 98 -7.98 8.32 8.16
N ASP A 99 -8.31 7.35 9.01
CA ASP A 99 -8.10 5.94 8.67
C ASP A 99 -9.05 5.49 7.56
N ILE A 100 -8.51 4.79 6.56
CA ILE A 100 -9.28 4.31 5.41
C ILE A 100 -10.45 3.41 5.83
N SER A 101 -10.29 2.64 6.90
CA SER A 101 -11.35 1.75 7.41
C SER A 101 -12.58 2.53 7.89
N GLU A 102 -12.36 3.72 8.44
CA GLU A 102 -13.41 4.61 8.98
C GLU A 102 -13.84 5.68 7.98
N TRP A 103 -13.00 5.99 7.00
CA TRP A 103 -13.26 7.04 6.03
C TRP A 103 -14.57 6.83 5.26
N ARG A 104 -15.32 7.92 5.07
CA ARG A 104 -16.53 7.99 4.25
C ARG A 104 -16.54 9.28 3.45
N PRO A 105 -16.94 9.24 2.18
CA PRO A 105 -17.00 10.44 1.36
C PRO A 105 -18.17 11.34 1.83
N ARG A 106 -17.93 12.65 1.85
CA ARG A 106 -19.01 13.64 2.08
C ARG A 106 -20.00 13.71 0.91
N GLN A 107 -19.48 13.47 -0.29
CA GLN A 107 -20.26 13.34 -1.52
C GLN A 107 -19.70 12.16 -2.32
N PRO A 108 -20.53 11.38 -3.03
CA PRO A 108 -20.06 10.27 -3.82
C PRO A 108 -19.00 10.70 -4.85
N PRO A 109 -17.78 10.17 -4.83
CA PRO A 109 -16.75 10.46 -5.81
C PRO A 109 -17.01 9.72 -7.12
N ASP A 110 -16.51 10.29 -8.23
CA ASP A 110 -16.53 9.63 -9.53
C ASP A 110 -15.37 8.63 -9.67
N LEU A 111 -14.28 8.86 -8.92
CA LEU A 111 -13.11 7.97 -8.87
C LEU A 111 -12.60 7.83 -7.43
N ILE A 112 -12.49 6.60 -6.96
CA ILE A 112 -11.66 6.25 -5.81
C ILE A 112 -10.38 5.62 -6.38
N PHE A 113 -9.24 6.25 -6.12
CA PHE A 113 -7.93 5.77 -6.51
C PHE A 113 -7.17 5.35 -5.25
N ALA A 114 -6.62 4.14 -5.23
CA ALA A 114 -5.88 3.62 -4.08
C ALA A 114 -4.62 2.89 -4.57
N ASN A 115 -3.46 3.52 -4.37
CA ASN A 115 -2.19 2.95 -4.77
C ASN A 115 -1.34 2.56 -3.56
N SER A 116 -1.01 1.28 -3.45
CA SER A 116 -0.14 0.72 -2.39
C SER A 116 -0.60 1.06 -0.96
N SER A 117 -1.91 1.07 -0.73
CA SER A 117 -2.51 1.45 0.56
C SER A 117 -3.40 0.36 1.15
N LEU A 118 -4.27 -0.27 0.36
CA LEU A 118 -5.29 -1.18 0.89
C LEU A 118 -4.72 -2.53 1.37
N GLN A 119 -3.54 -2.95 0.93
CA GLN A 119 -2.87 -4.17 1.42
C GLN A 119 -2.56 -4.13 2.93
N TRP A 120 -2.64 -2.98 3.55
CA TRP A 120 -2.44 -2.81 4.99
C TRP A 120 -3.72 -3.03 5.81
N LEU A 121 -4.86 -3.13 5.15
CA LEU A 121 -6.16 -3.31 5.79
C LEU A 121 -6.58 -4.78 5.78
N ARG A 122 -7.46 -5.12 6.72
CA ARG A 122 -8.11 -6.42 6.79
C ARG A 122 -9.54 -6.32 6.28
N LYS A 123 -10.21 -7.47 6.13
CA LYS A 123 -11.64 -7.56 5.78
C LYS A 123 -11.97 -6.91 4.43
N HIS A 124 -11.19 -7.27 3.43
CA HIS A 124 -11.41 -6.79 2.05
C HIS A 124 -12.79 -7.19 1.52
N GLU A 125 -13.34 -8.30 1.99
CA GLU A 125 -14.70 -8.76 1.68
C GLU A 125 -15.81 -7.77 2.10
N VAL A 126 -15.51 -6.89 3.06
CA VAL A 126 -16.40 -5.80 3.51
C VAL A 126 -15.96 -4.46 2.91
N LEU A 127 -14.65 -4.22 2.85
CA LEU A 127 -14.07 -2.96 2.41
C LEU A 127 -14.38 -2.66 0.93
N PHE A 128 -14.11 -3.60 0.04
CA PHE A 128 -14.25 -3.37 -1.40
C PHE A 128 -15.70 -3.15 -1.84
N PRO A 129 -16.70 -3.97 -1.41
CA PRO A 129 -18.11 -3.67 -1.67
C PRO A 129 -18.55 -2.31 -1.11
N ARG A 130 -18.04 -1.91 0.07
CA ARG A 130 -18.33 -0.61 0.65
C ARG A 130 -17.79 0.53 -0.24
N LEU A 131 -16.52 0.45 -0.67
CA LEU A 131 -15.91 1.46 -1.55
C LEU A 131 -16.69 1.59 -2.88
N MET A 132 -17.14 0.46 -3.44
CA MET A 132 -18.00 0.49 -4.62
C MET A 132 -19.33 1.20 -4.36
N ASN A 133 -19.96 0.95 -3.21
CA ASN A 133 -21.22 1.62 -2.83
C ASN A 133 -21.05 3.12 -2.59
N ASP A 134 -19.90 3.54 -2.07
CA ASP A 134 -19.55 4.94 -1.81
C ASP A 134 -19.37 5.77 -3.12
N LEU A 135 -19.12 5.12 -4.28
CA LEU A 135 -18.97 5.79 -5.58
C LEU A 135 -20.30 6.37 -6.10
N ALA A 136 -20.19 7.43 -6.88
CA ALA A 136 -21.27 7.89 -7.75
C ALA A 136 -21.66 6.81 -8.78
N GLU A 137 -22.88 6.90 -9.34
CA GLU A 137 -23.31 6.00 -10.42
C GLU A 137 -22.38 6.15 -11.64
N GLY A 138 -21.93 5.02 -12.18
CA GLY A 138 -20.95 4.99 -13.26
C GLY A 138 -19.54 5.45 -12.85
N GLY A 139 -19.28 5.66 -11.55
CA GLY A 139 -17.95 5.92 -11.01
C GLY A 139 -17.04 4.70 -11.06
N ALA A 140 -15.77 4.85 -10.73
CA ALA A 140 -14.78 3.78 -10.77
C ALA A 140 -13.99 3.65 -9.46
N LEU A 141 -13.71 2.42 -9.08
CA LEU A 141 -12.72 2.04 -8.09
C LEU A 141 -11.47 1.55 -8.83
N ALA A 142 -10.35 2.23 -8.63
CA ALA A 142 -9.05 1.87 -9.19
C ALA A 142 -8.08 1.58 -8.04
N VAL A 143 -7.64 0.34 -7.91
CA VAL A 143 -6.81 -0.13 -6.80
C VAL A 143 -5.58 -0.86 -7.32
N GLN A 144 -4.43 -0.56 -6.73
CA GLN A 144 -3.22 -1.33 -6.87
C GLN A 144 -2.69 -1.68 -5.47
N MET A 145 -2.27 -2.92 -5.29
CA MET A 145 -1.73 -3.44 -4.04
C MET A 145 -0.49 -4.29 -4.29
N ALA A 146 0.47 -4.22 -3.36
CA ALA A 146 1.57 -5.17 -3.36
C ALA A 146 1.06 -6.56 -2.93
N ASP A 147 1.32 -7.57 -3.76
CA ASP A 147 1.02 -8.99 -3.48
C ASP A 147 2.32 -9.77 -3.27
N ASN A 148 3.07 -9.37 -2.27
CA ASN A 148 4.44 -9.81 -2.03
C ASN A 148 4.67 -10.42 -0.63
N LEU A 149 3.59 -10.77 0.08
CA LEU A 149 3.72 -11.30 1.44
C LEU A 149 4.41 -12.68 1.47
N HIS A 150 4.32 -13.42 0.37
CA HIS A 150 4.97 -14.73 0.19
C HIS A 150 6.39 -14.63 -0.40
N GLU A 151 6.78 -13.45 -0.90
CA GLU A 151 8.12 -13.23 -1.42
C GLU A 151 9.19 -13.34 -0.33
N PRO A 152 10.43 -13.75 -0.69
CA PRO A 152 11.53 -13.91 0.28
C PRO A 152 11.69 -12.69 1.19
N SER A 153 11.65 -11.49 0.62
CA SER A 153 11.78 -10.24 1.37
C SER A 153 10.79 -10.09 2.53
N HIS A 154 9.55 -10.56 2.39
CA HIS A 154 8.55 -10.48 3.46
C HIS A 154 8.50 -11.73 4.33
N SER A 155 8.72 -12.91 3.76
CA SER A 155 8.72 -14.16 4.53
C SER A 155 9.89 -14.20 5.51
N LEU A 156 11.08 -13.76 5.09
CA LEU A 156 12.27 -13.70 5.95
C LEU A 156 12.10 -12.72 7.11
N MET A 157 11.51 -11.52 6.89
CA MET A 157 11.18 -10.60 8.00
C MET A 157 10.37 -11.29 9.10
N ARG A 158 9.33 -12.04 8.70
CA ARG A 158 8.46 -12.74 9.66
C ARG A 158 9.14 -13.93 10.31
N MET A 159 9.94 -14.68 9.56
CA MET A 159 10.71 -15.80 10.11
C MET A 159 11.70 -15.33 11.18
N ILE A 160 12.45 -14.26 10.88
CA ILE A 160 13.41 -13.68 11.84
C ILE A 160 12.68 -13.09 13.04
N ALA A 161 11.53 -12.45 12.85
CA ALA A 161 10.70 -11.93 13.94
C ALA A 161 10.19 -13.04 14.87
N ALA A 162 9.93 -14.22 14.35
CA ALA A 162 9.47 -15.39 15.09
C ALA A 162 10.60 -16.19 15.76
N ASP A 163 11.87 -15.91 15.47
CA ASP A 163 13.02 -16.66 15.95
C ASP A 163 14.16 -15.72 16.41
N GLY A 164 14.17 -15.41 17.70
CA GLY A 164 15.19 -14.56 18.30
C GLY A 164 14.76 -13.99 19.67
N PRO A 165 15.63 -13.21 20.32
CA PRO A 165 15.34 -12.64 21.65
C PRO A 165 14.18 -11.63 21.64
N TRP A 166 13.78 -11.19 20.49
CA TRP A 166 12.69 -10.23 20.24
C TRP A 166 11.34 -10.86 19.95
N THR A 167 11.24 -12.21 19.88
CA THR A 167 10.04 -12.92 19.42
C THR A 167 8.76 -12.49 20.15
N SER A 168 8.79 -12.33 21.47
CA SER A 168 7.61 -11.92 22.24
C SER A 168 7.06 -10.54 21.85
N ARG A 169 7.93 -9.65 21.34
CA ARG A 169 7.57 -8.30 20.89
C ARG A 169 7.19 -8.27 19.42
N LEU A 170 7.83 -9.08 18.58
CA LEU A 170 7.68 -9.03 17.14
C LEU A 170 6.68 -10.03 16.55
N ALA A 171 6.37 -11.13 17.24
CA ALA A 171 5.40 -12.10 16.74
C ALA A 171 4.01 -11.48 16.45
N PRO A 172 3.44 -10.61 17.30
CA PRO A 172 2.19 -9.91 16.98
C PRO A 172 2.29 -9.03 15.73
N ILE A 173 3.48 -8.42 15.51
CA ILE A 173 3.75 -7.57 14.36
C ILE A 173 3.78 -8.40 13.07
N ALA A 174 4.43 -9.56 13.10
CA ALA A 174 4.51 -10.47 11.97
C ALA A 174 3.12 -10.93 11.46
N GLU A 175 2.13 -10.96 12.35
CA GLU A 175 0.74 -11.35 12.05
C GLU A 175 -0.14 -10.16 11.64
N THR A 176 0.34 -8.92 11.72
CA THR A 176 -0.48 -7.73 11.49
C THR A 176 -0.94 -7.62 10.04
N ARG A 177 -0.01 -7.80 9.10
CA ARG A 177 -0.34 -7.77 7.67
C ARG A 177 -0.95 -9.11 7.25
N ALA A 178 -2.22 -9.06 6.82
CA ALA A 178 -2.89 -10.21 6.25
C ALA A 178 -2.49 -10.42 4.79
N VAL A 179 -2.61 -11.64 4.31
CA VAL A 179 -2.60 -11.94 2.87
C VAL A 179 -3.81 -11.23 2.25
N ILE A 180 -3.61 -10.57 1.12
CA ILE A 180 -4.73 -10.00 0.36
C ILE A 180 -5.58 -11.12 -0.25
N GLY A 181 -6.81 -10.80 -0.67
CA GLY A 181 -7.70 -11.75 -1.34
C GLY A 181 -7.11 -12.26 -2.65
N THR A 182 -7.56 -13.42 -3.10
CA THR A 182 -7.25 -13.95 -4.42
C THR A 182 -8.03 -13.21 -5.51
N HIS A 183 -7.64 -13.37 -6.78
CA HIS A 183 -8.41 -12.85 -7.94
C HIS A 183 -9.88 -13.27 -7.88
N ILE A 184 -10.16 -14.52 -7.49
CA ILE A 184 -11.51 -15.07 -7.38
C ILE A 184 -12.28 -14.34 -6.27
N ASP A 185 -11.64 -14.04 -5.13
CA ASP A 185 -12.28 -13.33 -4.04
C ASP A 185 -12.70 -11.93 -4.48
N TYR A 186 -11.79 -11.15 -5.06
CA TYR A 186 -12.13 -9.81 -5.58
C TYR A 186 -13.18 -9.86 -6.69
N TYR A 187 -13.09 -10.84 -7.58
CA TYR A 187 -14.10 -11.02 -8.61
C TYR A 187 -15.49 -11.26 -7.99
N ASN A 188 -15.59 -12.14 -7.02
CA ASN A 188 -16.85 -12.47 -6.36
C ASN A 188 -17.43 -11.28 -5.57
N TRP A 189 -16.57 -10.50 -4.91
CA TRP A 189 -17.03 -9.33 -4.14
C TRP A 189 -17.47 -8.16 -5.02
N LEU A 190 -16.86 -7.99 -6.20
CA LEU A 190 -17.04 -6.79 -7.01
C LEU A 190 -17.98 -7.01 -8.22
N LYS A 191 -18.02 -8.21 -8.79
CA LYS A 191 -18.85 -8.51 -9.97
C LYS A 191 -20.33 -8.14 -9.81
N PRO A 192 -21.00 -8.36 -8.66
CA PRO A 192 -22.40 -7.99 -8.49
C PRO A 192 -22.65 -6.47 -8.54
N LEU A 193 -21.60 -5.66 -8.30
CA LEU A 193 -21.66 -4.19 -8.19
C LEU A 193 -21.09 -3.47 -9.43
N SER A 194 -20.57 -4.22 -10.41
CA SER A 194 -19.77 -3.66 -11.50
C SER A 194 -20.37 -4.00 -12.86
N ASP A 195 -20.42 -3.00 -13.75
CA ASP A 195 -20.69 -3.20 -15.18
C ASP A 195 -19.43 -3.62 -15.95
N ARG A 196 -18.25 -3.15 -15.46
CA ARG A 196 -16.93 -3.56 -15.94
C ARG A 196 -16.03 -3.87 -14.75
N LEU A 197 -15.29 -4.96 -14.84
CA LEU A 197 -14.34 -5.40 -13.82
C LEU A 197 -13.11 -6.02 -14.50
N ASP A 198 -11.99 -5.33 -14.37
CA ASP A 198 -10.68 -5.79 -14.81
C ASP A 198 -9.84 -6.11 -13.56
N ILE A 199 -9.30 -7.31 -13.48
CA ILE A 199 -8.39 -7.76 -12.42
C ILE A 199 -7.16 -8.33 -13.12
N TRP A 200 -5.96 -7.85 -12.77
CA TRP A 200 -4.74 -8.35 -13.36
C TRP A 200 -3.56 -8.26 -12.38
N GLU A 201 -2.54 -8.99 -12.68
CA GLU A 201 -1.25 -8.94 -11.98
C GLU A 201 -0.14 -8.42 -12.89
N THR A 202 0.82 -7.75 -12.27
CA THR A 202 2.07 -7.35 -12.92
C THR A 202 3.21 -7.58 -11.95
N THR A 203 4.21 -8.35 -12.35
CA THR A 203 5.47 -8.43 -11.62
C THR A 203 6.44 -7.41 -12.22
N TYR A 204 6.77 -6.39 -11.43
CA TYR A 204 7.85 -5.46 -11.78
C TYR A 204 9.18 -6.10 -11.44
N VAL A 205 10.13 -5.94 -12.35
CA VAL A 205 11.50 -6.44 -12.18
C VAL A 205 12.40 -5.23 -12.01
N HIS A 206 12.89 -5.03 -10.79
CA HIS A 206 13.76 -3.90 -10.46
C HIS A 206 15.21 -4.37 -10.38
N PRO A 207 16.12 -3.93 -11.26
CA PRO A 207 17.54 -4.15 -11.07
C PRO A 207 18.01 -3.29 -9.88
N LEU A 208 18.57 -3.95 -8.86
CA LEU A 208 19.10 -3.31 -7.65
C LEU A 208 20.60 -3.63 -7.51
N ASN A 209 21.35 -2.76 -6.84
CA ASN A 209 22.78 -2.91 -6.60
C ASN A 209 23.03 -3.77 -5.35
N GLY A 210 22.50 -5.00 -5.36
CA GLY A 210 22.67 -5.98 -4.29
C GLY A 210 21.60 -5.91 -3.20
N VAL A 211 21.74 -6.78 -2.21
CA VAL A 211 20.76 -6.98 -1.13
C VAL A 211 20.59 -5.76 -0.22
N ASP A 212 21.59 -4.90 -0.13
CA ASP A 212 21.52 -3.67 0.66
C ASP A 212 20.39 -2.75 0.16
N GLU A 213 20.21 -2.69 -1.15
CA GLU A 213 19.12 -1.90 -1.72
C GLU A 213 17.74 -2.55 -1.51
N VAL A 214 17.66 -3.89 -1.39
CA VAL A 214 16.44 -4.57 -0.96
C VAL A 214 16.11 -4.20 0.49
N VAL A 215 17.10 -4.19 1.38
CA VAL A 215 16.94 -3.76 2.77
C VAL A 215 16.48 -2.30 2.83
N ASP A 216 17.13 -1.40 2.08
CA ASP A 216 16.78 0.02 2.00
C ASP A 216 15.34 0.23 1.50
N TRP A 217 14.92 -0.54 0.50
CA TRP A 217 13.54 -0.52 -0.01
C TRP A 217 12.52 -0.72 1.10
N PHE A 218 12.76 -1.70 1.98
CA PHE A 218 11.82 -2.06 3.04
C PHE A 218 11.99 -1.24 4.33
N ARG A 219 13.16 -0.67 4.59
CA ARG A 219 13.38 0.21 5.76
C ARG A 219 12.49 1.44 5.76
N SER A 220 12.13 1.96 4.60
CA SER A 220 11.18 3.08 4.49
C SER A 220 9.71 2.69 4.68
N GLY A 221 9.41 1.41 4.85
CA GLY A 221 8.03 0.88 4.93
C GLY A 221 7.91 -0.36 5.78
N ALA A 222 7.89 -1.54 5.16
CA ALA A 222 7.51 -2.80 5.79
C ALA A 222 8.43 -3.30 6.92
N LEU A 223 9.71 -2.91 6.94
CA LEU A 223 10.64 -3.24 8.03
C LEU A 223 10.43 -2.36 9.28
N ARG A 224 9.91 -1.15 9.13
CA ARG A 224 9.78 -0.22 10.26
C ARG A 224 9.07 -0.80 11.47
N PRO A 225 7.90 -1.42 11.35
CA PRO A 225 7.21 -2.01 12.49
C PRO A 225 8.05 -3.02 13.25
N PHE A 226 8.92 -3.77 12.55
CA PHE A 226 9.81 -4.75 13.18
C PHE A 226 10.99 -4.09 13.89
N LEU A 227 11.51 -2.99 13.35
CA LEU A 227 12.70 -2.33 13.89
C LEU A 227 12.41 -1.40 15.06
N GLU A 228 11.22 -0.80 15.11
CA GLU A 228 10.86 0.20 16.13
C GLU A 228 10.86 -0.32 17.56
N PRO A 229 10.34 -1.52 17.87
CA PRO A 229 10.35 -2.07 19.23
C PRO A 229 11.73 -2.53 19.70
N LEU A 230 12.74 -2.53 18.80
CA LEU A 230 14.07 -3.05 19.07
C LEU A 230 15.02 -1.96 19.57
N GLY A 231 15.85 -2.32 20.57
CA GLY A 231 16.98 -1.50 20.97
C GLY A 231 18.06 -1.43 19.87
N PRO A 232 19.04 -0.50 19.96
CA PRO A 232 20.05 -0.33 18.91
C PRO A 232 20.82 -1.61 18.55
N HIS A 233 21.19 -2.40 19.55
CA HIS A 233 21.92 -3.66 19.37
C HIS A 233 21.05 -4.72 18.65
N GLU A 234 19.83 -4.93 19.15
CA GLU A 234 18.88 -5.88 18.57
C GLU A 234 18.49 -5.49 17.15
N ARG A 235 18.36 -4.20 16.88
CA ARG A 235 18.08 -3.68 15.52
C ARG A 235 19.21 -4.00 14.55
N ALA A 236 20.46 -3.82 14.98
CA ALA A 236 21.62 -4.17 14.17
C ALA A 236 21.66 -5.67 13.90
N GLU A 237 21.46 -6.51 14.90
CA GLU A 237 21.43 -7.97 14.79
C GLU A 237 20.29 -8.46 13.88
N PHE A 238 19.08 -7.88 14.02
CA PHE A 238 17.94 -8.19 13.14
C PHE A 238 18.26 -7.86 11.67
N LEU A 239 18.82 -6.68 11.41
CA LEU A 239 19.16 -6.24 10.06
C LEU A 239 20.30 -7.08 9.44
N GLU A 240 21.34 -7.42 10.21
CA GLU A 240 22.45 -8.28 9.77
C GLU A 240 21.93 -9.67 9.40
N ARG A 241 21.07 -10.26 10.23
CA ARG A 241 20.43 -11.54 9.95
C ARG A 241 19.56 -11.46 8.69
N TYR A 242 18.74 -10.42 8.59
CA TYR A 242 17.85 -10.22 7.45
C TYR A 242 18.64 -10.05 6.14
N GLN A 243 19.71 -9.27 6.16
CA GLN A 243 20.57 -9.05 5.00
C GLN A 243 21.27 -10.33 4.54
N ARG A 244 21.79 -11.13 5.49
CA ARG A 244 22.40 -12.42 5.19
C ARG A 244 21.39 -13.40 4.58
N ASP A 245 20.22 -13.55 5.19
CA ASP A 245 19.20 -14.48 4.73
C ASP A 245 18.61 -14.03 3.36
N LEU A 246 18.58 -12.72 3.08
CA LEU A 246 18.28 -12.20 1.74
C LEU A 246 19.35 -12.56 0.70
N ALA A 247 20.63 -12.49 1.08
CA ALA A 247 21.72 -12.85 0.18
C ALA A 247 21.69 -14.32 -0.22
N ASP A 248 21.17 -15.19 0.67
CA ASP A 248 20.97 -16.61 0.39
C ASP A 248 19.71 -16.86 -0.49
N ALA A 249 18.74 -15.93 -0.48
CA ALA A 249 17.46 -16.08 -1.18
C ALA A 249 17.40 -15.40 -2.55
N TYR A 250 18.28 -14.43 -2.81
CA TYR A 250 18.36 -13.71 -4.09
C TYR A 250 19.69 -13.98 -4.76
N ASP A 251 19.64 -14.54 -5.97
CA ASP A 251 20.83 -14.73 -6.80
C ASP A 251 21.35 -13.36 -7.26
N ALA A 252 22.61 -13.08 -6.98
CA ALA A 252 23.29 -11.90 -7.49
C ALA A 252 24.05 -12.23 -8.78
N ASP A 253 24.01 -11.32 -9.73
CA ASP A 253 24.83 -11.36 -10.93
C ASP A 253 26.33 -11.16 -10.59
N PRO A 254 27.27 -11.53 -11.50
CA PRO A 254 28.73 -11.40 -11.27
C PRO A 254 29.18 -9.96 -10.95
N ASP A 255 28.41 -8.94 -11.35
CA ASP A 255 28.68 -7.53 -11.05
C ASP A 255 28.09 -7.08 -9.70
N GLY A 256 27.41 -7.99 -8.96
CA GLY A 256 26.78 -7.74 -7.68
C GLY A 256 25.36 -7.20 -7.77
N SER A 257 24.84 -6.96 -8.97
CA SER A 257 23.42 -6.59 -9.14
C SER A 257 22.50 -7.79 -8.93
N LEU A 258 21.24 -7.53 -8.65
CA LEU A 258 20.19 -8.55 -8.55
C LEU A 258 18.88 -8.06 -9.17
N LEU A 259 18.04 -8.98 -9.61
CA LEU A 259 16.72 -8.70 -10.09
C LEU A 259 15.71 -8.88 -8.96
N PHE A 260 15.19 -7.74 -8.46
CA PHE A 260 14.18 -7.73 -7.41
C PHE A 260 12.78 -7.79 -8.02
N LEU A 261 12.11 -8.93 -7.88
CA LEU A 261 10.76 -9.14 -8.37
C LEU A 261 9.76 -8.59 -7.37
N TYR A 262 8.82 -7.78 -7.88
CA TYR A 262 7.83 -7.14 -7.03
C TYR A 262 6.41 -7.33 -7.63
N PRO A 263 5.71 -8.43 -7.27
CA PRO A 263 4.37 -8.69 -7.76
C PRO A 263 3.34 -7.73 -7.17
N ARG A 264 2.40 -7.32 -8.01
CA ARG A 264 1.34 -6.39 -7.67
C ARG A 264 0.02 -6.80 -8.29
N LEU A 265 -1.03 -6.73 -7.50
CA LEU A 265 -2.42 -6.94 -7.94
C LEU A 265 -3.07 -5.60 -8.27
N PHE A 266 -3.77 -5.57 -9.39
CA PHE A 266 -4.51 -4.43 -9.88
C PHE A 266 -5.98 -4.77 -10.03
N ILE A 267 -6.84 -3.82 -9.70
CA ILE A 267 -8.30 -3.94 -9.81
C ILE A 267 -8.84 -2.62 -10.35
N TYR A 268 -9.58 -2.69 -11.46
CA TYR A 268 -10.36 -1.57 -11.97
C TYR A 268 -11.81 -2.00 -12.11
N ALA A 269 -12.71 -1.38 -11.35
CA ALA A 269 -14.12 -1.71 -11.32
C ALA A 269 -14.97 -0.47 -11.59
N ARG A 270 -15.81 -0.48 -12.62
CA ARG A 270 -16.84 0.53 -12.89
C ARG A 270 -18.13 0.15 -12.19
N LYS A 271 -18.67 1.06 -11.38
CA LYS A 271 -19.95 0.88 -10.73
C LYS A 271 -21.06 0.83 -11.77
N GLY A 272 -21.91 -0.18 -11.67
CA GLY A 272 -23.09 -0.29 -12.50
C GLY A 272 -24.03 0.92 -12.33
N LYS A 273 -24.74 1.27 -13.40
CA LYS A 273 -25.86 2.21 -13.29
C LYS A 273 -27.03 1.50 -12.62
N ALA A 274 -27.75 2.18 -11.76
CA ALA A 274 -29.02 1.65 -11.25
C ALA A 274 -29.89 1.25 -12.45
N LYS A 275 -30.34 -0.01 -12.48
CA LYS A 275 -31.31 -0.42 -13.49
C LYS A 275 -32.57 0.38 -13.23
N ALA A 276 -32.96 1.22 -14.22
CA ALA A 276 -34.17 1.99 -14.20
C ALA A 276 -35.42 1.10 -14.12
#